data_207d2c3c9aac24ba34f3f9d613c6012e
#
_entry.id   207d2c3c9aac24ba34f3f9d613c6012e
#
_cell.length_a   1.000
_cell.length_b   1.000
_cell.length_c   1.000
_cell.angle_alpha   90.00
_cell.angle_beta   90.00
_cell.angle_gamma   90.00
#
_symmetry.space_group_name_H-M   'P 1'
#
loop_
_entity.id
_entity.type
_entity.pdbx_description
1 polymer ?
#
loop_
_entity_poly.entity_id
_entity_poly.type
_entity_poly.pdbx_seq_one_letter_code
_entity_poly.pdbx_strand_id
1 'polypeptide(L)'
;MSITKLLQIQYPIFQGAMAQISHYQLAAAVSEAGGLGIIASGGMTREQLREEIRELRKLTDKPFGVNIMLMMKNIKDIVTVIIEEKVPVVTTGAGTPKHIMPYLKEAGIKVIPVIASVKHAQKMEELGVDAVIAEGSEAGGHIGETNTMALIPQIVDAVSIPVIAAGGVADGRGLAAAIALGAQGVQMGTVFLASEECPISPAYKEAILTASDTATAVTGRIAGAPVRCIRNEMTDHYIELEQKGTNREELEEITIGSLSKAVYEGDTVHGSMMSGQIAGLVKDIKPCKSILESIVKQAQERLQDIRLELGE
;
A
#
# COMPACT_ATOMS: atom_id res chain seq x y z
N MET A 1 -1.41 17.65 14.62
CA MET A 1 -2.82 17.21 14.32
C MET A 1 -2.77 15.72 14.03
N SER A 2 -3.72 14.91 14.56
CA SER A 2 -3.72 13.47 14.25
C SER A 2 -4.10 13.21 12.80
N ILE A 3 -3.60 12.11 12.23
CA ILE A 3 -3.89 11.74 10.84
C ILE A 3 -5.40 11.54 10.59
N THR A 4 -6.13 11.02 11.57
CA THR A 4 -7.59 10.85 11.47
C THR A 4 -8.33 12.17 11.34
N LYS A 5 -7.91 13.21 12.10
CA LYS A 5 -8.46 14.57 11.99
C LYS A 5 -8.04 15.25 10.70
N LEU A 6 -6.79 15.05 10.25
CA LEU A 6 -6.27 15.63 9.01
C LEU A 6 -7.07 15.15 7.79
N LEU A 7 -7.42 13.86 7.76
CA LEU A 7 -8.07 13.22 6.62
C LEU A 7 -9.58 12.99 6.80
N GLN A 8 -10.13 13.34 7.97
CA GLN A 8 -11.56 13.14 8.32
C GLN A 8 -11.99 11.66 8.21
N ILE A 9 -11.11 10.74 8.59
CA ILE A 9 -11.38 9.30 8.67
C ILE A 9 -11.56 8.85 10.12
N GLN A 10 -12.27 7.74 10.32
CA GLN A 10 -12.56 7.21 11.65
C GLN A 10 -11.36 6.45 12.23
N TYR A 11 -10.74 5.59 11.44
CA TYR A 11 -9.65 4.73 11.84
C TYR A 11 -8.34 5.11 11.13
N PRO A 12 -7.18 5.06 11.80
CA PRO A 12 -5.90 5.40 11.21
C PRO A 12 -5.36 4.25 10.35
N ILE A 13 -6.18 3.73 9.45
CA ILE A 13 -5.88 2.57 8.59
C ILE A 13 -6.10 2.96 7.14
N PHE A 14 -5.06 2.82 6.32
CA PHE A 14 -5.09 3.05 4.88
C PHE A 14 -5.05 1.69 4.17
N GLN A 15 -5.85 1.53 3.15
CA GLN A 15 -5.64 0.47 2.18
C GLN A 15 -4.60 0.97 1.16
N GLY A 16 -3.46 0.30 1.10
CA GLY A 16 -2.38 0.64 0.16
C GLY A 16 -2.80 0.44 -1.29
N ALA A 17 -2.41 1.38 -2.14
CA ALA A 17 -2.69 1.29 -3.56
C ALA A 17 -1.92 0.12 -4.19
N MET A 18 -2.65 -0.82 -4.75
CA MET A 18 -2.12 -2.02 -5.40
C MET A 18 -2.47 -1.96 -6.90
N ALA A 19 -1.44 -1.89 -7.74
CA ALA A 19 -1.61 -1.77 -9.19
C ALA A 19 -2.51 -2.90 -9.74
N GLN A 20 -3.45 -2.55 -10.63
CA GLN A 20 -4.46 -3.45 -11.22
C GLN A 20 -5.43 -4.12 -10.22
N ILE A 21 -5.38 -3.77 -8.94
CA ILE A 21 -6.18 -4.40 -7.88
C ILE A 21 -7.04 -3.38 -7.16
N SER A 22 -6.47 -2.24 -6.76
CA SER A 22 -7.16 -1.21 -5.98
C SER A 22 -8.07 -0.37 -6.87
N HIS A 23 -9.19 -0.94 -7.24
CA HIS A 23 -10.29 -0.30 -7.97
C HIS A 23 -11.32 0.29 -7.00
N TYR A 24 -12.33 0.96 -7.55
CA TYR A 24 -13.35 1.67 -6.79
C TYR A 24 -14.09 0.81 -5.77
N GLN A 25 -14.32 -0.50 -6.05
CA GLN A 25 -15.03 -1.39 -5.15
C GLN A 25 -14.29 -1.53 -3.82
N LEU A 26 -13.01 -1.87 -3.88
CA LEU A 26 -12.16 -2.03 -2.70
C LEU A 26 -11.97 -0.70 -1.97
N ALA A 27 -11.64 0.36 -2.70
CA ALA A 27 -11.41 1.67 -2.11
C ALA A 27 -12.68 2.23 -1.43
N ALA A 28 -13.86 2.08 -2.05
CA ALA A 28 -15.13 2.47 -1.45
C ALA A 28 -15.43 1.69 -0.17
N ALA A 29 -15.25 0.37 -0.19
CA ALA A 29 -15.52 -0.48 0.97
C ALA A 29 -14.66 -0.13 2.18
N VAL A 30 -13.37 0.14 1.96
CA VAL A 30 -12.45 0.59 3.03
C VAL A 30 -12.82 1.98 3.55
N SER A 31 -13.16 2.90 2.67
CA SER A 31 -13.59 4.27 3.07
C SER A 31 -14.90 4.22 3.86
N GLU A 32 -15.89 3.45 3.40
CA GLU A 32 -17.17 3.27 4.10
C GLU A 32 -16.99 2.59 5.47
N ALA A 33 -16.01 1.71 5.58
CA ALA A 33 -15.62 1.09 6.85
C ALA A 33 -14.88 2.02 7.82
N GLY A 34 -14.59 3.27 7.42
CA GLY A 34 -13.97 4.27 8.27
C GLY A 34 -12.44 4.41 8.14
N GLY A 35 -11.82 3.69 7.21
CA GLY A 35 -10.40 3.86 6.82
C GLY A 35 -10.22 4.85 5.68
N LEU A 36 -9.05 4.82 5.05
CA LEU A 36 -8.77 5.52 3.79
C LEU A 36 -8.60 4.49 2.67
N GLY A 37 -9.62 4.31 1.84
CA GLY A 37 -9.50 3.55 0.60
C GLY A 37 -8.78 4.35 -0.47
N ILE A 38 -7.92 3.70 -1.27
CA ILE A 38 -7.07 4.39 -2.25
C ILE A 38 -7.16 3.69 -3.60
N ILE A 39 -7.62 4.40 -4.63
CA ILE A 39 -7.60 3.93 -6.02
C ILE A 39 -6.16 3.97 -6.55
N ALA A 40 -5.71 2.90 -7.19
CA ALA A 40 -4.42 2.84 -7.86
C ALA A 40 -4.52 3.28 -9.31
N SER A 41 -4.11 4.50 -9.64
CA SER A 41 -4.21 5.04 -11.01
C SER A 41 -3.14 4.52 -11.98
N GLY A 42 -2.22 3.68 -11.51
CA GLY A 42 -1.15 3.13 -12.34
C GLY A 42 -1.67 2.36 -13.55
N GLY A 43 -1.33 2.80 -14.77
CA GLY A 43 -1.78 2.21 -16.03
C GLY A 43 -3.14 2.69 -16.52
N MET A 44 -3.88 3.52 -15.77
CA MET A 44 -5.17 4.05 -16.18
C MET A 44 -5.03 5.23 -17.15
N THR A 45 -5.98 5.34 -18.09
CA THR A 45 -6.19 6.56 -18.85
C THR A 45 -6.93 7.61 -17.99
N ARG A 46 -7.01 8.84 -18.52
CA ARG A 46 -7.80 9.93 -17.93
C ARG A 46 -9.27 9.53 -17.72
N GLU A 47 -9.87 8.91 -18.71
CA GLU A 47 -11.27 8.52 -18.72
C GLU A 47 -11.53 7.40 -17.71
N GLN A 48 -10.65 6.40 -17.67
CA GLN A 48 -10.74 5.29 -16.73
C GLN A 48 -10.67 5.76 -15.28
N LEU A 49 -9.69 6.63 -14.93
CA LEU A 49 -9.61 7.16 -13.57
C LEU A 49 -10.86 7.95 -13.19
N ARG A 50 -11.40 8.74 -14.12
CA ARG A 50 -12.63 9.50 -13.87
C ARG A 50 -13.82 8.60 -13.60
N GLU A 51 -13.95 7.52 -14.34
CA GLU A 51 -14.99 6.52 -14.12
C GLU A 51 -14.83 5.84 -12.76
N GLU A 52 -13.64 5.39 -12.40
CA GLU A 52 -13.33 4.81 -11.09
C GLU A 52 -13.74 5.74 -9.93
N ILE A 53 -13.40 7.02 -10.02
CA ILE A 53 -13.77 8.00 -8.99
C ILE A 53 -15.28 8.18 -8.90
N ARG A 54 -15.97 8.22 -10.02
CA ARG A 54 -17.43 8.40 -10.07
C ARG A 54 -18.18 7.17 -9.58
N GLU A 55 -17.71 5.98 -9.93
CA GLU A 55 -18.27 4.73 -9.41
C GLU A 55 -18.04 4.61 -7.89
N LEU A 56 -16.86 4.98 -7.39
CA LEU A 56 -16.59 5.04 -5.96
C LEU A 56 -17.59 5.92 -5.23
N ARG A 57 -17.88 7.12 -5.76
CA ARG A 57 -18.81 8.07 -5.15
C ARG A 57 -20.27 7.65 -5.15
N LYS A 58 -20.65 6.66 -5.97
CA LYS A 58 -21.98 6.04 -5.88
C LYS A 58 -22.09 5.12 -4.69
N LEU A 59 -20.96 4.61 -4.17
CA LEU A 59 -20.92 3.63 -3.08
C LEU A 59 -20.66 4.26 -1.71
N THR A 60 -19.99 5.44 -1.66
CA THR A 60 -19.66 6.11 -0.41
C THR A 60 -19.47 7.62 -0.58
N ASP A 61 -19.82 8.38 0.46
CA ASP A 61 -19.54 9.82 0.60
C ASP A 61 -18.28 10.09 1.46
N LYS A 62 -17.64 9.04 1.95
CA LYS A 62 -16.47 9.14 2.84
C LYS A 62 -15.21 9.56 2.08
N PRO A 63 -14.21 10.12 2.80
CA PRO A 63 -12.92 10.45 2.19
C PRO A 63 -12.22 9.22 1.60
N PHE A 64 -11.61 9.42 0.44
CA PHE A 64 -10.81 8.42 -0.26
C PHE A 64 -9.58 9.07 -0.88
N GLY A 65 -8.64 8.26 -1.33
CA GLY A 65 -7.44 8.72 -2.01
C GLY A 65 -7.30 8.18 -3.42
N VAL A 66 -6.40 8.81 -4.19
CA VAL A 66 -5.89 8.29 -5.46
C VAL A 66 -4.37 8.23 -5.37
N ASN A 67 -3.80 7.10 -5.74
CA ASN A 67 -2.35 6.95 -5.84
C ASN A 67 -1.86 7.31 -7.24
N ILE A 68 -0.81 8.14 -7.31
CA ILE A 68 -0.10 8.48 -8.54
C ILE A 68 1.25 7.77 -8.56
N MET A 69 1.48 6.91 -9.54
CA MET A 69 2.81 6.38 -9.83
C MET A 69 3.58 7.40 -10.65
N LEU A 70 4.59 8.04 -10.05
CA LEU A 70 5.27 9.21 -10.63
C LEU A 70 6.17 8.90 -11.84
N MET A 71 6.30 7.64 -12.23
CA MET A 71 6.98 7.21 -13.47
C MET A 71 6.06 7.14 -14.69
N MET A 72 4.75 7.40 -14.53
CA MET A 72 3.79 7.35 -15.65
C MET A 72 4.00 8.51 -16.62
N LYS A 73 3.77 8.25 -17.90
CA LYS A 73 3.88 9.27 -18.95
C LYS A 73 2.73 10.28 -18.94
N ASN A 74 1.54 9.89 -18.47
CA ASN A 74 0.30 10.68 -18.47
C ASN A 74 -0.04 11.35 -17.13
N ILE A 75 0.97 11.64 -16.28
CA ILE A 75 0.77 12.25 -14.96
C ILE A 75 -0.08 13.52 -15.02
N LYS A 76 0.11 14.37 -16.04
CA LYS A 76 -0.65 15.62 -16.19
C LYS A 76 -2.15 15.35 -16.33
N ASP A 77 -2.52 14.36 -17.11
CA ASP A 77 -3.93 13.98 -17.32
C ASP A 77 -4.54 13.44 -16.02
N ILE A 78 -3.81 12.59 -15.32
CA ILE A 78 -4.21 12.03 -14.01
C ILE A 78 -4.41 13.14 -12.98
N VAL A 79 -3.45 14.06 -12.85
CA VAL A 79 -3.55 15.21 -11.93
C VAL A 79 -4.74 16.12 -12.29
N THR A 80 -4.98 16.34 -13.57
CA THR A 80 -6.14 17.11 -14.03
C THR A 80 -7.46 16.48 -13.56
N VAL A 81 -7.62 15.16 -13.73
CA VAL A 81 -8.82 14.44 -13.26
C VAL A 81 -8.98 14.54 -11.75
N ILE A 82 -7.90 14.33 -11.01
CA ILE A 82 -7.88 14.41 -9.55
C ILE A 82 -8.39 15.77 -9.06
N ILE A 83 -7.96 16.84 -9.70
CA ILE A 83 -8.39 18.22 -9.37
C ILE A 83 -9.85 18.46 -9.78
N GLU A 84 -10.22 18.13 -11.01
CA GLU A 84 -11.58 18.29 -11.54
C GLU A 84 -12.61 17.52 -10.71
N GLU A 85 -12.27 16.28 -10.34
CA GLU A 85 -13.11 15.42 -9.50
C GLU A 85 -12.95 15.71 -7.99
N LYS A 86 -12.17 16.70 -7.58
CA LYS A 86 -12.00 17.13 -6.17
C LYS A 86 -11.64 15.97 -5.23
N VAL A 87 -10.67 15.16 -5.62
CA VAL A 87 -10.18 14.06 -4.79
C VAL A 87 -9.52 14.64 -3.53
N PRO A 88 -9.88 14.22 -2.32
CA PRO A 88 -9.38 14.87 -1.11
C PRO A 88 -7.93 14.51 -0.77
N VAL A 89 -7.46 13.32 -1.16
CA VAL A 89 -6.14 12.80 -0.78
C VAL A 89 -5.43 12.20 -1.99
N VAL A 90 -4.17 12.53 -2.15
CA VAL A 90 -3.26 11.91 -3.12
C VAL A 90 -2.12 11.23 -2.38
N THR A 91 -1.89 9.95 -2.67
CA THR A 91 -0.64 9.28 -2.33
C THR A 91 0.23 9.19 -3.56
N THR A 92 1.55 9.13 -3.40
CA THR A 92 2.47 8.99 -4.53
C THR A 92 3.51 7.93 -4.26
N GLY A 93 3.92 7.22 -5.31
CA GLY A 93 5.03 6.26 -5.28
C GLY A 93 5.97 6.43 -6.46
N ALA A 94 7.12 5.78 -6.41
CA ALA A 94 8.13 5.74 -7.48
C ALA A 94 8.64 7.13 -7.92
N GLY A 95 9.06 7.97 -6.95
CA GLY A 95 9.67 9.26 -7.25
C GLY A 95 9.33 10.37 -6.26
N THR A 96 9.51 11.62 -6.70
CA THR A 96 9.20 12.81 -5.90
C THR A 96 8.08 13.62 -6.56
N PRO A 97 7.04 14.05 -5.81
CA PRO A 97 5.90 14.77 -6.35
C PRO A 97 6.19 16.26 -6.67
N LYS A 98 7.45 16.71 -6.64
CA LYS A 98 7.87 18.12 -6.76
C LYS A 98 7.12 18.88 -7.86
N HIS A 99 6.96 18.28 -9.03
CA HIS A 99 6.36 18.96 -10.18
C HIS A 99 4.83 19.07 -10.13
N ILE A 100 4.16 18.23 -9.35
CA ILE A 100 2.71 18.23 -9.20
C ILE A 100 2.25 18.91 -7.91
N MET A 101 3.14 19.09 -6.93
CA MET A 101 2.82 19.72 -5.64
C MET A 101 2.12 21.07 -5.74
N PRO A 102 2.55 22.05 -6.58
CA PRO A 102 1.89 23.34 -6.66
C PRO A 102 0.41 23.21 -7.03
N TYR A 103 0.08 22.37 -8.02
CA TYR A 103 -1.29 22.17 -8.48
C TYR A 103 -2.18 21.49 -7.44
N LEU A 104 -1.65 20.46 -6.76
CA LEU A 104 -2.39 19.74 -5.71
C LEU A 104 -2.62 20.64 -4.48
N LYS A 105 -1.62 21.43 -4.10
CA LYS A 105 -1.74 22.39 -2.99
C LYS A 105 -2.75 23.49 -3.29
N GLU A 106 -2.72 24.09 -4.48
CA GLU A 106 -3.71 25.11 -4.91
C GLU A 106 -5.13 24.56 -4.87
N ALA A 107 -5.31 23.29 -5.22
CA ALA A 107 -6.59 22.59 -5.13
C ALA A 107 -6.98 22.15 -3.71
N GLY A 108 -6.14 22.38 -2.70
CA GLY A 108 -6.39 21.98 -1.30
C GLY A 108 -6.30 20.48 -1.03
N ILE A 109 -5.68 19.71 -1.95
CA ILE A 109 -5.54 18.26 -1.87
C ILE A 109 -4.41 17.87 -0.91
N LYS A 110 -4.66 16.90 -0.03
CA LYS A 110 -3.64 16.35 0.87
C LYS A 110 -2.72 15.41 0.12
N VAL A 111 -1.39 15.59 0.29
CA VAL A 111 -0.38 14.82 -0.42
C VAL A 111 0.44 13.99 0.56
N ILE A 112 0.45 12.67 0.37
CA ILE A 112 1.06 11.70 1.27
C ILE A 112 1.92 10.71 0.46
N PRO A 113 3.21 11.00 0.23
CA PRO A 113 4.10 10.11 -0.53
C PRO A 113 4.51 8.87 0.26
N VAL A 114 4.70 7.75 -0.46
CA VAL A 114 5.35 6.54 0.05
C VAL A 114 6.86 6.71 -0.04
N ILE A 115 7.56 6.45 1.07
CA ILE A 115 9.00 6.58 1.20
C ILE A 115 9.59 5.38 1.94
N ALA A 116 10.89 5.12 1.73
CA ALA A 116 11.60 3.99 2.33
C ALA A 116 12.90 4.39 3.04
N SER A 117 13.11 5.68 3.32
CA SER A 117 14.32 6.15 4.02
C SER A 117 14.12 7.50 4.70
N VAL A 118 14.91 7.77 5.75
CA VAL A 118 14.95 9.05 6.47
C VAL A 118 15.21 10.23 5.52
N LYS A 119 16.24 10.12 4.68
CA LYS A 119 16.58 11.17 3.71
C LYS A 119 15.40 11.50 2.78
N HIS A 120 14.65 10.49 2.40
CA HIS A 120 13.46 10.68 1.55
C HIS A 120 12.34 11.36 2.32
N ALA A 121 12.10 10.98 3.59
CA ALA A 121 11.10 11.60 4.44
C ALA A 121 11.38 13.10 4.64
N GLN A 122 12.59 13.47 5.00
CA GLN A 122 13.02 14.87 5.16
C GLN A 122 12.82 15.69 3.89
N LYS A 123 13.18 15.13 2.74
CA LYS A 123 12.96 15.79 1.44
C LYS A 123 11.46 16.00 1.14
N MET A 124 10.60 15.07 1.54
CA MET A 124 9.15 15.22 1.38
C MET A 124 8.59 16.29 2.32
N GLU A 125 9.06 16.34 3.56
CA GLU A 125 8.69 17.41 4.48
C GLU A 125 9.12 18.80 3.97
N GLU A 126 10.35 18.94 3.45
CA GLU A 126 10.81 20.19 2.81
C GLU A 126 9.93 20.61 1.62
N LEU A 127 9.36 19.66 0.87
CA LEU A 127 8.41 19.93 -0.19
C LEU A 127 7.03 20.34 0.33
N GLY A 128 6.81 20.24 1.64
CA GLY A 128 5.58 20.62 2.30
C GLY A 128 4.45 19.62 2.10
N VAL A 129 4.70 18.33 2.05
CA VAL A 129 3.66 17.29 2.04
C VAL A 129 2.92 17.24 3.38
N ASP A 130 1.73 16.66 3.41
CA ASP A 130 0.88 16.68 4.61
C ASP A 130 1.18 15.54 5.59
N ALA A 131 1.75 14.43 5.10
CA ALA A 131 2.20 13.26 5.87
C ALA A 131 3.12 12.40 4.98
N VAL A 132 3.73 11.36 5.54
CA VAL A 132 4.48 10.34 4.76
C VAL A 132 4.03 8.92 5.13
N ILE A 133 4.06 8.02 4.16
CA ILE A 133 3.91 6.58 4.37
C ILE A 133 5.30 5.96 4.32
N ALA A 134 5.79 5.50 5.46
CA ALA A 134 7.09 4.86 5.61
C ALA A 134 6.95 3.35 5.41
N GLU A 135 7.46 2.86 4.28
CA GLU A 135 7.28 1.47 3.87
C GLU A 135 8.54 0.64 4.07
N GLY A 136 8.42 -0.36 4.96
CA GLY A 136 9.47 -1.32 5.24
C GLY A 136 9.53 -2.46 4.22
N SER A 137 10.64 -3.20 4.24
CA SER A 137 10.96 -4.27 3.29
C SER A 137 10.04 -5.49 3.40
N GLU A 138 9.20 -5.60 4.41
CA GLU A 138 8.19 -6.65 4.59
C GLU A 138 6.96 -6.47 3.68
N ALA A 139 6.82 -5.31 3.02
CA ALA A 139 5.73 -5.02 2.10
C ALA A 139 5.73 -5.96 0.89
N GLY A 140 4.58 -6.07 0.23
CA GLY A 140 4.45 -6.71 -1.09
C GLY A 140 4.70 -5.72 -2.22
N GLY A 141 5.07 -6.20 -3.41
CA GLY A 141 5.43 -5.37 -4.54
C GLY A 141 6.83 -4.78 -4.41
N HIS A 142 7.06 -3.58 -4.92
CA HIS A 142 8.36 -2.92 -4.84
C HIS A 142 8.70 -2.56 -3.40
N ILE A 143 9.89 -2.92 -2.95
CA ILE A 143 10.32 -2.75 -1.55
C ILE A 143 11.63 -1.99 -1.43
N GLY A 144 11.80 -1.31 -0.28
CA GLY A 144 13.09 -0.80 0.18
C GLY A 144 13.93 -1.87 0.87
N GLU A 145 15.02 -1.46 1.50
CA GLU A 145 15.96 -2.37 2.17
C GLU A 145 15.71 -2.47 3.68
N THR A 146 15.21 -1.40 4.31
CA THR A 146 15.08 -1.32 5.76
C THR A 146 13.75 -1.92 6.22
N ASN A 147 13.79 -2.74 7.26
CA ASN A 147 12.60 -3.34 7.85
C ASN A 147 11.79 -2.32 8.65
N THR A 148 10.48 -2.52 8.71
CA THR A 148 9.51 -1.60 9.32
C THR A 148 9.86 -1.23 10.77
N MET A 149 10.23 -2.22 11.59
CA MET A 149 10.56 -2.00 13.01
C MET A 149 11.76 -1.08 13.22
N ALA A 150 12.73 -1.10 12.30
CA ALA A 150 13.90 -0.22 12.35
C ALA A 150 13.66 1.10 11.63
N LEU A 151 12.83 1.12 10.59
CA LEU A 151 12.58 2.28 9.74
C LEU A 151 11.70 3.33 10.43
N ILE A 152 10.59 2.89 11.06
CA ILE A 152 9.56 3.78 11.59
C ILE A 152 10.11 4.75 12.65
N PRO A 153 10.79 4.31 13.73
CA PRO A 153 11.27 5.24 14.76
C PRO A 153 12.28 6.23 14.19
N GLN A 154 13.16 5.81 13.27
CA GLN A 154 14.13 6.70 12.64
C GLN A 154 13.46 7.81 11.81
N ILE A 155 12.36 7.49 11.12
CA ILE A 155 11.62 8.50 10.36
C ILE A 155 10.82 9.40 11.30
N VAL A 156 10.16 8.84 12.31
CA VAL A 156 9.42 9.61 13.32
C VAL A 156 10.30 10.64 14.02
N ASP A 157 11.54 10.26 14.37
CA ASP A 157 12.50 11.16 14.99
C ASP A 157 13.04 12.24 14.03
N ALA A 158 12.98 12.00 12.73
CA ALA A 158 13.60 12.84 11.71
C ALA A 158 12.66 13.88 11.07
N VAL A 159 11.34 13.75 11.22
CA VAL A 159 10.34 14.65 10.63
C VAL A 159 9.28 15.05 11.65
N SER A 160 8.64 16.21 11.46
CA SER A 160 7.55 16.71 12.31
C SER A 160 6.16 16.44 11.75
N ILE A 161 6.06 16.01 10.50
CA ILE A 161 4.80 15.62 9.85
C ILE A 161 4.36 14.21 10.26
N PRO A 162 3.05 13.88 10.19
CA PRO A 162 2.56 12.55 10.49
C PRO A 162 3.24 11.45 9.68
N VAL A 163 3.61 10.35 10.35
CA VAL A 163 4.19 9.15 9.75
C VAL A 163 3.19 7.99 9.81
N ILE A 164 2.95 7.33 8.69
CA ILE A 164 2.11 6.15 8.55
C ILE A 164 3.03 4.95 8.29
N ALA A 165 2.95 3.93 9.12
CA ALA A 165 3.77 2.72 8.94
C ALA A 165 3.16 1.80 7.87
N ALA A 166 3.97 1.28 6.96
CA ALA A 166 3.57 0.32 5.96
C ALA A 166 4.55 -0.85 5.86
N GLY A 167 4.03 -2.03 5.50
CA GLY A 167 4.80 -3.28 5.51
C GLY A 167 4.81 -3.96 6.88
N GLY A 168 4.66 -5.27 6.91
CA GLY A 168 4.70 -6.07 8.13
C GLY A 168 3.46 -5.98 9.04
N VAL A 169 2.39 -5.30 8.63
CA VAL A 169 1.16 -5.12 9.44
C VAL A 169 0.03 -6.00 8.91
N ALA A 170 -0.47 -6.92 9.75
CA ALA A 170 -1.55 -7.83 9.40
C ALA A 170 -2.82 -7.66 10.26
N ASP A 171 -2.66 -7.32 11.53
CA ASP A 171 -3.73 -7.30 12.52
C ASP A 171 -3.49 -6.20 13.57
N GLY A 172 -4.29 -6.20 14.64
CA GLY A 172 -4.22 -5.19 15.69
C GLY A 172 -2.89 -5.17 16.46
N ARG A 173 -2.14 -6.28 16.50
CA ARG A 173 -0.80 -6.31 17.10
C ARG A 173 0.16 -5.42 16.32
N GLY A 174 0.08 -5.50 14.97
CA GLY A 174 0.88 -4.65 14.10
C GLY A 174 0.49 -3.17 14.20
N LEU A 175 -0.80 -2.84 14.29
CA LEU A 175 -1.26 -1.46 14.52
C LEU A 175 -0.76 -0.93 15.86
N ALA A 176 -0.88 -1.71 16.95
CA ALA A 176 -0.39 -1.33 18.28
C ALA A 176 1.13 -1.09 18.28
N ALA A 177 1.89 -1.98 17.63
CA ALA A 177 3.34 -1.84 17.49
C ALA A 177 3.73 -0.58 16.70
N ALA A 178 3.06 -0.30 15.58
CA ALA A 178 3.31 0.89 14.78
C ALA A 178 3.08 2.18 15.59
N ILE A 179 1.99 2.24 16.37
CA ILE A 179 1.70 3.38 17.27
C ILE A 179 2.77 3.49 18.36
N ALA A 180 3.20 2.38 18.96
CA ALA A 180 4.28 2.36 19.96
C ALA A 180 5.62 2.85 19.39
N LEU A 181 5.89 2.63 18.10
CA LEU A 181 7.06 3.17 17.40
C LEU A 181 6.91 4.65 16.99
N GLY A 182 5.79 5.29 17.30
CA GLY A 182 5.52 6.71 17.04
C GLY A 182 4.75 7.00 15.74
N ALA A 183 4.37 6.00 14.96
CA ALA A 183 3.52 6.20 13.80
C ALA A 183 2.10 6.66 14.22
N GLN A 184 1.43 7.41 13.36
CA GLN A 184 0.05 7.87 13.61
C GLN A 184 -1.02 6.99 12.95
N GLY A 185 -0.62 5.96 12.26
CA GLY A 185 -1.50 5.00 11.59
C GLY A 185 -0.71 3.99 10.77
N VAL A 186 -1.41 3.14 10.06
CA VAL A 186 -0.82 2.09 9.23
C VAL A 186 -1.40 2.09 7.81
N GLN A 187 -0.57 1.70 6.84
CA GLN A 187 -1.02 1.31 5.51
C GLN A 187 -0.85 -0.19 5.35
N MET A 188 -1.89 -0.85 4.86
CA MET A 188 -1.94 -2.30 4.69
C MET A 188 -2.37 -2.64 3.27
N GLY A 189 -1.73 -3.61 2.65
CA GLY A 189 -2.08 -4.11 1.30
C GLY A 189 -2.60 -5.55 1.37
N THR A 190 -1.73 -6.48 1.71
CA THR A 190 -1.95 -7.93 1.63
C THR A 190 -3.20 -8.42 2.37
N VAL A 191 -3.53 -7.81 3.51
CA VAL A 191 -4.76 -8.13 4.26
C VAL A 191 -6.01 -7.85 3.43
N PHE A 192 -6.01 -6.74 2.68
CA PHE A 192 -7.15 -6.37 1.84
C PHE A 192 -7.24 -7.18 0.55
N LEU A 193 -6.17 -7.86 0.11
CA LEU A 193 -6.26 -8.84 -0.99
C LEU A 193 -7.22 -9.98 -0.66
N ALA A 194 -7.31 -10.37 0.62
CA ALA A 194 -8.24 -11.38 1.11
C ALA A 194 -9.57 -10.78 1.59
N SER A 195 -9.93 -9.56 1.17
CA SER A 195 -11.27 -9.03 1.43
C SER A 195 -12.29 -9.53 0.40
N GLU A 196 -13.58 -9.54 0.80
CA GLU A 196 -14.67 -9.90 -0.10
C GLU A 196 -14.74 -8.94 -1.30
N GLU A 197 -14.51 -7.65 -1.06
CA GLU A 197 -14.63 -6.57 -2.03
C GLU A 197 -13.41 -6.43 -2.95
N CYS A 198 -12.32 -7.14 -2.67
CA CYS A 198 -11.14 -7.11 -3.54
C CYS A 198 -11.39 -7.92 -4.83
N PRO A 199 -11.28 -7.31 -6.04
CA PRO A 199 -11.67 -7.94 -7.29
C PRO A 199 -10.58 -8.82 -7.94
N ILE A 200 -9.76 -9.49 -7.13
CA ILE A 200 -8.74 -10.41 -7.63
C ILE A 200 -9.31 -11.83 -7.81
N SER A 201 -8.62 -12.64 -8.61
CA SER A 201 -9.00 -14.02 -8.84
C SER A 201 -9.10 -14.83 -7.54
N PRO A 202 -10.03 -15.79 -7.43
CA PRO A 202 -10.12 -16.69 -6.28
C PRO A 202 -8.82 -17.46 -6.02
N ALA A 203 -8.10 -17.85 -7.06
CA ALA A 203 -6.84 -18.58 -6.95
C ALA A 203 -5.75 -17.74 -6.26
N TYR A 204 -5.71 -16.42 -6.52
CA TYR A 204 -4.78 -15.53 -5.82
C TYR A 204 -5.16 -15.39 -4.33
N LYS A 205 -6.44 -15.25 -4.00
CA LYS A 205 -6.90 -15.24 -2.60
C LYS A 205 -6.50 -16.52 -1.88
N GLU A 206 -6.73 -17.68 -2.50
CA GLU A 206 -6.36 -18.98 -1.95
C GLU A 206 -4.86 -19.11 -1.69
N ALA A 207 -4.03 -18.62 -2.62
CA ALA A 207 -2.58 -18.59 -2.43
C ALA A 207 -2.15 -17.77 -1.20
N ILE A 208 -2.88 -16.69 -0.87
CA ILE A 208 -2.65 -15.91 0.35
C ILE A 208 -3.09 -16.69 1.59
N LEU A 209 -4.30 -17.28 1.58
CA LEU A 209 -4.86 -17.99 2.73
C LEU A 209 -4.02 -19.22 3.14
N THR A 210 -3.40 -19.86 2.16
CA THR A 210 -2.54 -21.05 2.35
C THR A 210 -1.08 -20.70 2.59
N ALA A 211 -0.70 -19.42 2.52
CA ALA A 211 0.67 -18.97 2.72
C ALA A 211 1.21 -19.34 4.10
N SER A 212 2.48 -19.78 4.14
CA SER A 212 3.25 -19.91 5.37
C SER A 212 3.98 -18.61 5.72
N ASP A 213 4.69 -18.60 6.83
CA ASP A 213 5.57 -17.50 7.25
C ASP A 213 6.74 -17.24 6.30
N THR A 214 7.14 -18.23 5.52
CA THR A 214 8.24 -18.19 4.53
C THR A 214 7.76 -18.22 3.08
N ALA A 215 6.46 -18.03 2.84
CA ALA A 215 5.85 -18.17 1.51
C ALA A 215 6.25 -17.10 0.49
N THR A 216 6.95 -16.03 0.88
CA THR A 216 7.31 -14.95 -0.05
C THR A 216 8.76 -15.05 -0.52
N ALA A 217 9.00 -14.64 -1.77
CA ALA A 217 10.32 -14.46 -2.35
C ALA A 217 10.49 -13.02 -2.86
N VAL A 218 11.73 -12.57 -3.02
CA VAL A 218 12.06 -11.26 -3.58
C VAL A 218 12.88 -11.45 -4.85
N THR A 219 12.33 -11.01 -5.97
CA THR A 219 13.00 -10.94 -7.29
C THR A 219 13.62 -9.56 -7.47
N GLY A 220 14.54 -9.39 -8.41
CA GLY A 220 15.07 -8.09 -8.81
C GLY A 220 16.04 -7.41 -7.84
N ARG A 221 16.59 -8.13 -6.87
CA ARG A 221 17.57 -7.56 -5.93
C ARG A 221 18.87 -7.15 -6.61
N ILE A 222 19.39 -7.99 -7.49
CA ILE A 222 20.64 -7.72 -8.24
C ILE A 222 20.36 -6.70 -9.34
N ALA A 223 19.19 -6.77 -9.96
CA ALA A 223 18.75 -5.80 -10.96
C ALA A 223 18.41 -4.41 -10.39
N GLY A 224 18.39 -4.24 -9.06
CA GLY A 224 18.15 -2.94 -8.40
C GLY A 224 16.68 -2.50 -8.36
N ALA A 225 15.74 -3.41 -8.62
CA ALA A 225 14.30 -3.19 -8.53
C ALA A 225 13.61 -4.33 -7.78
N PRO A 226 13.86 -4.48 -6.45
CA PRO A 226 13.36 -5.62 -5.69
C PRO A 226 11.85 -5.61 -5.57
N VAL A 227 11.21 -6.77 -5.88
CA VAL A 227 9.77 -6.98 -5.81
C VAL A 227 9.47 -8.22 -4.97
N ARG A 228 8.62 -8.10 -3.95
CA ARG A 228 8.18 -9.22 -3.13
C ARG A 228 6.86 -9.78 -3.63
N CYS A 229 6.84 -11.10 -3.87
CA CYS A 229 5.66 -11.86 -4.28
C CYS A 229 5.52 -13.13 -3.43
N ILE A 230 4.36 -13.77 -3.45
CA ILE A 230 4.25 -15.19 -3.06
C ILE A 230 5.11 -15.99 -4.03
N ARG A 231 5.89 -16.92 -3.47
CA ARG A 231 6.84 -17.76 -4.20
C ARG A 231 6.10 -18.75 -5.10
N ASN A 232 6.52 -18.83 -6.36
CA ASN A 232 5.99 -19.75 -7.37
C ASN A 232 7.07 -20.05 -8.43
N GLU A 233 6.73 -20.81 -9.46
CA GLU A 233 7.69 -21.20 -10.52
C GLU A 233 8.28 -19.97 -11.23
N MET A 234 7.50 -18.93 -11.50
CA MET A 234 8.01 -17.71 -12.11
C MET A 234 9.05 -17.01 -11.23
N THR A 235 8.80 -16.87 -9.94
CA THR A 235 9.77 -16.23 -9.02
C THR A 235 11.04 -17.03 -8.87
N ASP A 236 10.95 -18.37 -8.82
CA ASP A 236 12.10 -19.27 -8.72
C ASP A 236 12.93 -19.19 -10.00
N HIS A 237 12.30 -19.25 -11.16
CA HIS A 237 12.95 -19.09 -12.45
C HIS A 237 13.65 -17.73 -12.59
N TYR A 238 12.98 -16.66 -12.20
CA TYR A 238 13.57 -15.30 -12.20
C TYR A 238 14.82 -15.23 -11.33
N ILE A 239 14.76 -15.74 -10.10
CA ILE A 239 15.88 -15.72 -9.16
C ILE A 239 17.05 -16.55 -9.68
N GLU A 240 16.77 -17.71 -10.27
CA GLU A 240 17.82 -18.56 -10.88
C GLU A 240 18.55 -17.82 -12.02
N LEU A 241 17.83 -17.15 -12.91
CA LEU A 241 18.42 -16.40 -14.01
C LEU A 241 19.18 -15.16 -13.50
N GLU A 242 18.63 -14.46 -12.51
CA GLU A 242 19.30 -13.31 -11.88
C GLU A 242 20.64 -13.70 -11.25
N GLN A 243 20.70 -14.88 -10.58
CA GLN A 243 21.93 -15.43 -10.01
C GLN A 243 22.96 -15.85 -11.07
N LYS A 244 22.52 -16.24 -12.26
CA LYS A 244 23.37 -16.55 -13.40
C LYS A 244 23.90 -15.31 -14.12
N GLY A 245 23.50 -14.11 -13.71
CA GLY A 245 23.93 -12.84 -14.29
C GLY A 245 23.20 -12.47 -15.57
N THR A 246 22.00 -12.99 -15.78
CA THR A 246 21.11 -12.58 -16.87
C THR A 246 20.89 -11.07 -16.83
N ASN A 247 20.90 -10.41 -17.99
CA ASN A 247 20.73 -8.96 -18.07
C ASN A 247 19.29 -8.54 -17.69
N ARG A 248 19.16 -7.27 -17.34
CA ARG A 248 17.91 -6.72 -16.84
C ARG A 248 16.77 -6.80 -17.87
N GLU A 249 17.03 -6.61 -19.13
CA GLU A 249 16.01 -6.61 -20.19
C GLU A 249 15.37 -8.00 -20.34
N GLU A 250 16.18 -9.06 -20.36
CA GLU A 250 15.69 -10.44 -20.39
C GLU A 250 14.91 -10.81 -19.11
N LEU A 251 15.34 -10.32 -17.94
CA LEU A 251 14.62 -10.52 -16.68
C LEU A 251 13.27 -9.79 -16.65
N GLU A 252 13.20 -8.57 -17.21
CA GLU A 252 11.96 -7.82 -17.32
C GLU A 252 10.93 -8.53 -18.24
N GLU A 253 11.36 -9.22 -19.31
CA GLU A 253 10.47 -9.99 -20.19
C GLU A 253 9.68 -11.07 -19.44
N ILE A 254 10.25 -11.69 -18.38
CA ILE A 254 9.58 -12.70 -17.58
C ILE A 254 8.41 -12.09 -16.78
N THR A 255 8.54 -10.83 -16.38
CA THR A 255 7.58 -10.16 -15.50
C THR A 255 6.56 -9.30 -16.24
N ILE A 256 6.75 -9.02 -17.54
CA ILE A 256 5.79 -8.26 -18.35
C ILE A 256 4.43 -9.00 -18.36
N GLY A 257 3.39 -8.31 -17.89
CA GLY A 257 2.03 -8.84 -17.82
C GLY A 257 1.78 -9.89 -16.73
N SER A 258 2.81 -10.31 -15.98
CA SER A 258 2.68 -11.35 -14.95
C SER A 258 1.71 -10.97 -13.82
N LEU A 259 1.64 -9.69 -13.44
CA LEU A 259 0.66 -9.22 -12.46
C LEU A 259 -0.78 -9.41 -12.98
N SER A 260 -1.04 -9.06 -14.22
CA SER A 260 -2.35 -9.24 -14.86
C SER A 260 -2.77 -10.70 -14.89
N LYS A 261 -1.85 -11.62 -15.19
CA LYS A 261 -2.10 -13.07 -15.16
C LYS A 261 -2.53 -13.54 -13.76
N ALA A 262 -1.85 -13.10 -12.70
CA ALA A 262 -2.24 -13.44 -11.33
C ALA A 262 -3.61 -12.86 -10.96
N VAL A 263 -3.82 -11.56 -11.24
CA VAL A 263 -5.00 -10.80 -10.80
C VAL A 263 -6.26 -11.26 -11.51
N TYR A 264 -6.24 -11.35 -12.84
CA TYR A 264 -7.45 -11.57 -13.66
C TYR A 264 -7.60 -13.00 -14.15
N GLU A 265 -6.50 -13.68 -14.48
CA GLU A 265 -6.54 -15.03 -15.05
C GLU A 265 -6.39 -16.11 -13.97
N GLY A 266 -5.93 -15.74 -12.76
CA GLY A 266 -5.72 -16.69 -11.67
C GLY A 266 -4.51 -17.60 -11.88
N ASP A 267 -3.57 -17.20 -12.74
CA ASP A 267 -2.32 -17.94 -12.96
C ASP A 267 -1.39 -17.76 -11.74
N THR A 268 -1.42 -18.73 -10.84
CA THR A 268 -0.58 -18.75 -9.64
C THR A 268 0.81 -19.33 -9.90
N VAL A 269 1.06 -19.86 -11.10
CA VAL A 269 2.34 -20.49 -11.50
C VAL A 269 3.28 -19.47 -12.13
N HIS A 270 2.76 -18.69 -13.12
CA HIS A 270 3.53 -17.69 -13.87
C HIS A 270 3.15 -16.25 -13.57
N GLY A 271 2.15 -16.02 -12.73
CA GLY A 271 1.70 -14.70 -12.34
C GLY A 271 2.47 -14.12 -11.15
N SER A 272 2.65 -12.80 -11.12
CA SER A 272 3.22 -12.09 -9.97
C SER A 272 2.15 -11.86 -8.90
N MET A 273 2.14 -12.68 -7.87
CA MET A 273 1.26 -12.50 -6.71
C MET A 273 1.93 -11.60 -5.66
N MET A 274 1.92 -10.28 -5.92
CA MET A 274 2.57 -9.30 -5.03
C MET A 274 1.93 -9.29 -3.65
N SER A 275 2.62 -9.82 -2.64
CA SER A 275 2.14 -9.95 -1.26
C SER A 275 3.28 -9.79 -0.27
N GLY A 276 3.00 -9.15 0.87
CA GLY A 276 3.97 -8.95 1.95
C GLY A 276 4.20 -10.21 2.79
N GLN A 277 5.23 -10.17 3.63
CA GLN A 277 5.61 -11.29 4.50
C GLN A 277 4.49 -11.70 5.47
N ILE A 278 3.54 -10.80 5.74
CA ILE A 278 2.40 -11.08 6.62
C ILE A 278 1.34 -11.99 5.97
N ALA A 279 1.52 -12.44 4.73
CA ALA A 279 0.57 -13.34 4.07
C ALA A 279 0.26 -14.57 4.94
N GLY A 280 1.27 -15.12 5.63
CA GLY A 280 1.09 -16.23 6.56
C GLY A 280 0.16 -15.96 7.76
N LEU A 281 -0.19 -14.71 8.04
CA LEU A 281 -1.13 -14.32 9.09
C LEU A 281 -2.58 -14.13 8.58
N VAL A 282 -2.77 -14.08 7.28
CA VAL A 282 -4.09 -13.91 6.65
C VAL A 282 -4.72 -15.29 6.46
N LYS A 283 -5.83 -15.57 7.14
CA LYS A 283 -6.43 -16.93 7.19
C LYS A 283 -7.88 -17.00 6.73
N ASP A 284 -8.53 -15.85 6.57
CA ASP A 284 -9.95 -15.77 6.23
C ASP A 284 -10.20 -14.70 5.19
N ILE A 285 -11.21 -14.91 4.34
CA ILE A 285 -11.82 -13.86 3.52
C ILE A 285 -12.92 -13.21 4.35
N LYS A 286 -12.87 -11.87 4.48
CA LYS A 286 -13.80 -11.10 5.30
C LYS A 286 -14.18 -9.79 4.59
N PRO A 287 -15.35 -9.21 4.88
CA PRO A 287 -15.66 -7.83 4.47
C PRO A 287 -14.63 -6.85 5.01
N CYS A 288 -14.29 -5.81 4.23
CA CYS A 288 -13.38 -4.74 4.65
C CYS A 288 -13.78 -4.15 6.01
N LYS A 289 -15.08 -3.97 6.26
CA LYS A 289 -15.59 -3.49 7.55
C LYS A 289 -15.14 -4.37 8.71
N SER A 290 -15.33 -5.67 8.60
CA SER A 290 -14.93 -6.62 9.64
C SER A 290 -13.44 -6.63 9.87
N ILE A 291 -12.65 -6.47 8.80
CA ILE A 291 -11.18 -6.37 8.88
C ILE A 291 -10.79 -5.14 9.72
N LEU A 292 -11.27 -3.94 9.37
CA LEU A 292 -10.94 -2.71 10.07
C LEU A 292 -11.36 -2.73 11.54
N GLU A 293 -12.62 -3.11 11.82
CA GLU A 293 -13.15 -3.18 13.18
C GLU A 293 -12.36 -4.17 14.05
N SER A 294 -12.01 -5.33 13.50
CA SER A 294 -11.20 -6.34 14.20
C SER A 294 -9.80 -5.82 14.52
N ILE A 295 -9.13 -5.17 13.57
CA ILE A 295 -7.78 -4.62 13.76
C ILE A 295 -7.78 -3.56 14.86
N VAL A 296 -8.74 -2.65 14.84
CA VAL A 296 -8.82 -1.58 15.84
C VAL A 296 -9.10 -2.15 17.24
N LYS A 297 -10.05 -3.07 17.34
CA LYS A 297 -10.38 -3.74 18.60
C LYS A 297 -9.18 -4.47 19.17
N GLN A 298 -8.53 -5.31 18.38
CA GLN A 298 -7.34 -6.05 18.81
C GLN A 298 -6.18 -5.13 19.21
N ALA A 299 -6.00 -4.00 18.52
CA ALA A 299 -4.97 -3.03 18.90
C ALA A 299 -5.25 -2.38 20.25
N GLN A 300 -6.51 -2.01 20.51
CA GLN A 300 -6.92 -1.46 21.80
C GLN A 300 -6.71 -2.46 22.94
N GLU A 301 -7.14 -3.72 22.75
CA GLU A 301 -6.93 -4.80 23.72
C GLU A 301 -5.42 -4.99 23.99
N ARG A 302 -4.60 -5.09 22.94
CA ARG A 302 -3.15 -5.30 23.08
C ARG A 302 -2.44 -4.14 23.80
N LEU A 303 -2.82 -2.89 23.51
CA LEU A 303 -2.26 -1.72 24.21
C LEU A 303 -2.61 -1.71 25.70
N GLN A 304 -3.81 -2.16 26.06
CA GLN A 304 -4.23 -2.31 27.43
C GLN A 304 -3.42 -3.41 28.14
N ASP A 305 -3.23 -4.56 27.52
CA ASP A 305 -2.40 -5.65 28.05
C ASP A 305 -0.97 -5.21 28.29
N ILE A 306 -0.37 -4.48 27.33
CA ILE A 306 1.01 -3.96 27.47
C ILE A 306 1.14 -3.03 28.69
N ARG A 307 0.14 -2.16 28.96
CA ARG A 307 0.17 -1.32 30.17
C ARG A 307 0.21 -2.16 31.43
N LEU A 308 -0.61 -3.21 31.52
CA LEU A 308 -0.63 -4.12 32.66
C LEU A 308 0.69 -4.91 32.78
N GLU A 309 1.25 -5.37 31.67
CA GLU A 309 2.54 -6.08 31.66
C GLU A 309 3.71 -5.19 32.11
N LEU A 310 3.65 -3.87 31.87
CA LEU A 310 4.67 -2.89 32.29
C LEU A 310 4.45 -2.34 33.69
N GLY A 311 3.39 -2.75 34.40
CA GLY A 311 3.17 -2.45 35.80
C GLY A 311 2.30 -1.21 36.09
N GLU A 312 1.42 -0.82 35.15
CA GLU A 312 0.41 0.23 35.39
C GLU A 312 -0.99 -0.33 35.67
#